data_bec8d3889a39dd1fab6bee3051bac5b7
#
_entry.id   bec8d3889a39dd1fab6bee3051bac5b7
#
_cell.length_a   1.000
_cell.length_b   1.000
_cell.length_c   1.000
_cell.angle_alpha   90.00
_cell.angle_beta   90.00
_cell.angle_gamma   90.00
#
_symmetry.space_group_name_H-M   'P 1'
#
loop_
_entity.id
_entity.type
_entity.pdbx_description
1 polymer ?
#
loop_
_entity_poly.entity_id
_entity_poly.type
_entity_poly.pdbx_seq_one_letter_code
_entity_poly.pdbx_strand_id
1 'polypeptide(L)'
;INPSVIENTQTAVTITGTNFSSVPLVTAINSTSGALIVADEVSFTSATSITAKFTIAVDAAYKLYVENPDGNAVQTGAILTVSDAPGWTTAAGSLGSFSGGNTISVTVAATNATSFSKTSGTFPGGLSLNTSTGVISGTESGTTSDTTFSFTLRATDAQGQTADRAFTITINLGANNSGQFN
;
A
#
# COMPACT_ATOMS: atom_id res chain seq x y z
N ILE A 1 -2.71 13.09 16.18
CA ILE A 1 -1.60 12.13 16.20
C ILE A 1 -0.94 12.05 14.84
N ASN A 2 0.33 11.66 14.83
CA ASN A 2 1.07 11.50 13.58
C ASN A 2 2.16 10.41 13.75
N PRO A 3 2.21 9.38 12.89
CA PRO A 3 1.20 9.04 11.89
C PRO A 3 -0.13 8.59 12.51
N SER A 4 -1.21 8.65 11.75
CA SER A 4 -2.54 8.14 12.15
C SER A 4 -2.82 6.73 11.61
N VAL A 5 -1.99 6.25 10.67
CA VAL A 5 -1.98 4.88 10.15
C VAL A 5 -0.59 4.31 10.42
N ILE A 6 -0.52 3.13 11.01
CA ILE A 6 0.72 2.41 11.29
C ILE A 6 0.60 0.96 10.81
N GLU A 7 1.74 0.34 10.55
CA GLU A 7 1.83 -1.08 10.20
C GLU A 7 1.96 -1.96 11.45
N ASN A 8 1.91 -3.29 11.27
CA ASN A 8 2.04 -4.28 12.34
C ASN A 8 3.48 -4.40 12.92
N THR A 9 4.33 -3.43 12.62
CA THR A 9 5.69 -3.33 13.16
C THR A 9 5.78 -2.21 14.18
N GLN A 10 6.82 -2.23 15.04
CA GLN A 10 6.98 -1.17 16.03
C GLN A 10 7.08 0.19 15.36
N THR A 11 6.10 1.03 15.61
CA THR A 11 6.00 2.37 15.04
C THR A 11 5.87 3.42 16.13
N ALA A 12 6.60 4.53 15.97
CA ALA A 12 6.52 5.70 16.84
C ALA A 12 5.38 6.63 16.38
N VAL A 13 4.49 6.96 17.30
CA VAL A 13 3.35 7.86 17.08
C VAL A 13 3.52 9.09 17.94
N THR A 14 3.58 10.27 17.35
CA THR A 14 3.54 11.55 18.07
C THR A 14 2.10 11.88 18.43
N ILE A 15 1.85 12.11 19.71
CA ILE A 15 0.55 12.47 20.27
C ILE A 15 0.64 13.92 20.73
N THR A 16 -0.18 14.78 20.14
CA THR A 16 -0.31 16.19 20.54
C THR A 16 -1.54 16.37 21.42
N GLY A 17 -1.43 17.19 22.42
CA GLY A 17 -2.50 17.45 23.40
C GLY A 17 -2.17 18.63 24.29
N THR A 18 -2.66 18.60 25.52
CA THR A 18 -2.36 19.60 26.56
C THR A 18 -2.19 18.90 27.90
N ASN A 19 -1.43 19.55 28.80
CA ASN A 19 -1.24 19.11 30.19
C ASN A 19 -0.59 17.74 30.35
N PHE A 20 0.23 17.31 29.37
CA PHE A 20 1.09 16.16 29.64
C PHE A 20 2.08 16.51 30.75
N SER A 21 2.19 15.64 31.74
CA SER A 21 3.15 15.78 32.83
C SER A 21 4.04 14.54 32.89
N SER A 22 5.37 14.72 32.86
CA SER A 22 6.30 13.60 32.90
C SER A 22 6.02 12.57 31.80
N VAL A 23 6.28 11.28 32.03
CA VAL A 23 5.99 10.19 31.08
C VAL A 23 4.63 9.59 31.43
N PRO A 24 3.56 9.85 30.67
CA PRO A 24 2.24 9.28 30.92
C PRO A 24 2.17 7.80 30.50
N LEU A 25 1.19 7.08 31.03
CA LEU A 25 0.77 5.79 30.50
C LEU A 25 0.00 6.04 29.21
N VAL A 26 0.35 5.32 28.14
CA VAL A 26 -0.38 5.38 26.87
C VAL A 26 -0.83 3.97 26.48
N THR A 27 -2.12 3.80 26.22
CA THR A 27 -2.73 2.53 25.86
C THR A 27 -3.57 2.69 24.59
N ALA A 28 -3.34 1.84 23.60
CA ALA A 28 -4.22 1.70 22.44
C ALA A 28 -5.35 0.71 22.79
N ILE A 29 -6.58 1.09 22.50
CA ILE A 29 -7.79 0.30 22.78
C ILE A 29 -8.45 -0.04 21.47
N ASN A 30 -8.47 -1.32 21.11
CA ASN A 30 -9.17 -1.78 19.90
C ASN A 30 -10.65 -1.38 19.96
N SER A 31 -11.10 -0.63 18.97
CA SER A 31 -12.45 -0.03 18.98
C SER A 31 -13.57 -1.07 18.85
N THR A 32 -13.28 -2.28 18.36
CA THR A 32 -14.26 -3.36 18.15
C THR A 32 -14.23 -4.37 19.30
N SER A 33 -13.04 -4.88 19.65
CA SER A 33 -12.90 -5.95 20.64
C SER A 33 -12.71 -5.41 22.08
N GLY A 34 -12.31 -4.16 22.25
CA GLY A 34 -11.93 -3.60 23.54
C GLY A 34 -10.56 -4.05 24.05
N ALA A 35 -9.80 -4.81 23.26
CA ALA A 35 -8.45 -5.27 23.65
C ALA A 35 -7.52 -4.07 23.91
N LEU A 36 -6.76 -4.16 25.01
CA LEU A 36 -5.85 -3.12 25.47
C LEU A 36 -4.42 -3.47 25.07
N ILE A 37 -3.71 -2.54 24.49
CA ILE A 37 -2.30 -2.66 24.11
C ILE A 37 -1.56 -1.45 24.67
N VAL A 38 -0.74 -1.68 25.70
CA VAL A 38 0.08 -0.63 26.30
C VAL A 38 1.22 -0.29 25.33
N ALA A 39 1.56 0.97 25.21
CA ALA A 39 2.71 1.40 24.43
C ALA A 39 3.99 0.72 24.92
N ASP A 40 4.84 0.25 23.98
CA ASP A 40 6.12 -0.38 24.28
C ASP A 40 7.09 0.61 24.97
N GLU A 41 7.00 1.86 24.58
CA GLU A 41 7.82 2.96 25.07
C GLU A 41 7.04 4.28 24.96
N VAL A 42 7.18 5.15 25.95
CA VAL A 42 6.66 6.52 25.88
C VAL A 42 7.76 7.50 26.24
N SER A 43 7.92 8.53 25.41
CA SER A 43 8.87 9.63 25.62
C SER A 43 8.10 10.94 25.81
N PHE A 44 8.38 11.65 26.89
CA PHE A 44 7.85 12.99 27.16
C PHE A 44 8.71 14.04 26.44
N THR A 45 8.08 14.83 25.57
CA THR A 45 8.75 15.92 24.85
C THR A 45 8.40 17.27 25.45
N SER A 46 7.13 17.50 25.76
CA SER A 46 6.65 18.74 26.37
C SER A 46 5.24 18.54 26.94
N ALA A 47 4.71 19.54 27.63
CA ALA A 47 3.33 19.54 28.12
C ALA A 47 2.28 19.45 26.99
N THR A 48 2.69 19.55 25.71
CA THR A 48 1.80 19.47 24.55
C THR A 48 2.16 18.38 23.57
N SER A 49 3.23 17.61 23.81
CA SER A 49 3.69 16.57 22.89
C SER A 49 4.37 15.42 23.60
N ILE A 50 3.96 14.21 23.29
CA ILE A 50 4.62 12.96 23.69
C ILE A 50 4.78 12.09 22.46
N THR A 51 5.70 11.10 22.52
CA THR A 51 5.86 10.05 21.51
C THR A 51 5.63 8.71 22.18
N ALA A 52 4.72 7.91 21.63
CA ALA A 52 4.47 6.54 22.06
C ALA A 52 4.85 5.57 20.93
N LYS A 53 5.55 4.49 21.27
CA LYS A 53 5.84 3.41 20.33
C LYS A 53 4.88 2.25 20.58
N PHE A 54 4.35 1.70 19.50
CA PHE A 54 3.44 0.57 19.54
C PHE A 54 3.89 -0.54 18.60
N THR A 55 3.74 -1.78 19.05
CA THR A 55 3.75 -2.99 18.23
C THR A 55 2.36 -3.62 18.32
N ILE A 56 1.54 -3.41 17.30
CA ILE A 56 0.14 -3.85 17.27
C ILE A 56 -0.03 -4.83 16.10
N ALA A 57 -0.36 -6.08 16.40
CA ALA A 57 -0.45 -7.16 15.40
C ALA A 57 -1.83 -7.31 14.74
N VAL A 58 -2.83 -6.57 15.18
CA VAL A 58 -4.20 -6.73 14.67
C VAL A 58 -4.64 -5.48 13.94
N ASP A 59 -4.97 -5.62 12.68
CA ASP A 59 -5.53 -4.56 11.84
C ASP A 59 -6.89 -4.13 12.37
N ALA A 60 -6.97 -2.89 12.81
CA ALA A 60 -8.20 -2.29 13.34
C ALA A 60 -8.04 -0.79 13.55
N ALA A 61 -9.15 -0.15 13.89
CA ALA A 61 -9.16 1.21 14.43
C ALA A 61 -9.01 1.16 15.97
N TYR A 62 -8.21 2.05 16.52
CA TYR A 62 -7.88 2.14 17.94
C TYR A 62 -8.18 3.51 18.49
N LYS A 63 -8.72 3.53 19.71
CA LYS A 63 -8.76 4.70 20.59
C LYS A 63 -7.45 4.79 21.35
N LEU A 64 -7.03 5.98 21.73
CA LEU A 64 -5.90 6.14 22.64
C LEU A 64 -6.41 6.56 24.03
N TYR A 65 -5.93 5.89 25.05
CA TYR A 65 -6.07 6.28 26.45
C TYR A 65 -4.71 6.78 26.93
N VAL A 66 -4.70 7.97 27.48
CA VAL A 66 -3.49 8.60 28.02
C VAL A 66 -3.77 9.00 29.45
N GLU A 67 -2.93 8.57 30.38
CA GLU A 67 -3.04 8.86 31.82
C GLU A 67 -1.72 9.42 32.34
N ASN A 68 -1.78 10.61 32.90
CA ASN A 68 -0.65 11.22 33.57
C ASN A 68 -0.37 10.55 34.92
N PRO A 69 0.86 10.67 35.47
CA PRO A 69 1.21 10.11 36.78
C PRO A 69 0.37 10.63 37.96
N ASP A 70 -0.30 11.75 37.76
CA ASP A 70 -1.21 12.33 38.76
C ASP A 70 -2.65 11.75 38.72
N GLY A 71 -2.90 10.77 37.83
CA GLY A 71 -4.19 10.11 37.61
C GLY A 71 -5.13 10.85 36.67
N ASN A 72 -4.77 12.03 36.17
CA ASN A 72 -5.56 12.70 35.12
C ASN A 72 -5.45 11.94 33.80
N ALA A 73 -6.60 11.55 33.23
CA ALA A 73 -6.65 10.72 32.05
C ALA A 73 -7.66 11.21 31.02
N VAL A 74 -7.40 10.86 29.78
CA VAL A 74 -8.30 11.11 28.62
C VAL A 74 -8.32 9.90 27.70
N GLN A 75 -9.50 9.59 27.17
CA GLN A 75 -9.66 8.64 26.07
C GLN A 75 -10.17 9.36 24.83
N THR A 76 -9.55 9.09 23.70
CA THR A 76 -9.93 9.66 22.40
C THR A 76 -11.06 8.85 21.75
N GLY A 77 -11.60 9.34 20.62
CA GLY A 77 -12.24 8.50 19.62
C GLY A 77 -11.24 7.55 18.93
N ALA A 78 -11.69 6.79 17.94
CA ALA A 78 -10.82 5.98 17.12
C ALA A 78 -10.02 6.90 16.17
N ILE A 79 -8.75 7.13 16.50
CA ILE A 79 -7.87 8.07 15.79
C ILE A 79 -6.57 7.42 15.29
N LEU A 80 -6.26 6.21 15.74
CA LEU A 80 -5.13 5.41 15.26
C LEU A 80 -5.67 4.21 14.46
N THR A 81 -5.15 3.99 13.27
CA THR A 81 -5.47 2.82 12.44
C THR A 81 -4.22 1.96 12.32
N VAL A 82 -4.37 0.66 12.52
CA VAL A 82 -3.35 -0.33 12.22
C VAL A 82 -3.77 -1.06 10.96
N SER A 83 -2.88 -1.09 9.96
CA SER A 83 -3.12 -1.71 8.65
C SER A 83 -1.80 -1.98 7.96
N ASP A 84 -1.63 -3.16 7.41
CA ASP A 84 -0.46 -3.50 6.61
C ASP A 84 -0.53 -2.84 5.22
N ALA A 85 0.59 -2.28 4.78
CA ALA A 85 0.72 -1.79 3.42
C ALA A 85 0.52 -2.92 2.38
N PRO A 86 0.13 -2.59 1.14
CA PRO A 86 -0.02 -3.59 0.09
C PRO A 86 1.27 -4.36 -0.16
N GLY A 87 1.17 -5.68 -0.26
CA GLY A 87 2.28 -6.56 -0.59
C GLY A 87 2.09 -7.23 -1.95
N TRP A 88 2.96 -6.94 -2.93
CA TRP A 88 2.85 -7.55 -4.26
C TRP A 88 3.05 -9.07 -4.21
N THR A 89 2.07 -9.83 -4.70
CA THR A 89 2.17 -11.29 -4.91
C THR A 89 2.66 -11.64 -6.31
N THR A 90 2.34 -10.80 -7.32
CA THR A 90 2.93 -10.94 -8.66
C THR A 90 4.40 -10.55 -8.64
N ALA A 91 5.29 -11.43 -9.09
CA ALA A 91 6.73 -11.16 -9.17
C ALA A 91 7.04 -9.95 -10.06
N ALA A 92 8.10 -9.20 -9.73
CA ALA A 92 8.57 -8.10 -10.56
C ALA A 92 9.10 -8.62 -11.92
N GLY A 93 9.08 -7.76 -12.93
CA GLY A 93 9.63 -8.08 -14.26
C GLY A 93 8.59 -8.53 -15.27
N SER A 94 8.86 -9.58 -16.01
CA SER A 94 8.05 -9.96 -17.16
C SER A 94 6.67 -10.54 -16.78
N LEU A 95 5.63 -9.95 -17.34
CA LEU A 95 4.26 -10.49 -17.30
C LEU A 95 3.97 -11.41 -18.51
N GLY A 96 4.89 -11.52 -19.44
CA GLY A 96 4.79 -12.41 -20.60
C GLY A 96 5.25 -11.77 -21.90
N SER A 97 5.31 -12.65 -22.93
CA SER A 97 5.58 -12.28 -24.31
C SER A 97 4.39 -12.69 -25.17
N PHE A 98 3.92 -11.78 -26.01
CA PHE A 98 2.69 -11.94 -26.79
C PHE A 98 2.94 -11.57 -28.25
N SER A 99 2.13 -12.11 -29.16
CA SER A 99 2.20 -11.73 -30.57
C SER A 99 1.43 -10.45 -30.83
N GLY A 100 1.96 -9.59 -31.68
CA GLY A 100 1.30 -8.37 -32.13
C GLY A 100 -0.07 -8.62 -32.74
N GLY A 101 -1.01 -7.70 -32.50
CA GLY A 101 -2.39 -7.80 -32.96
C GLY A 101 -3.29 -8.73 -32.13
N ASN A 102 -2.76 -9.45 -31.16
CA ASN A 102 -3.55 -10.40 -30.37
C ASN A 102 -4.25 -9.71 -29.17
N THR A 103 -5.36 -10.33 -28.75
CA THR A 103 -5.98 -9.98 -27.46
C THR A 103 -5.14 -10.53 -26.33
N ILE A 104 -4.79 -9.67 -25.38
CA ILE A 104 -3.95 -9.95 -24.23
C ILE A 104 -4.78 -9.73 -22.96
N SER A 105 -4.60 -10.63 -21.99
CA SER A 105 -5.15 -10.46 -20.65
C SER A 105 -4.18 -11.04 -19.65
N VAL A 106 -3.61 -10.19 -18.80
CA VAL A 106 -2.72 -10.56 -17.69
C VAL A 106 -3.22 -9.92 -16.42
N THR A 107 -3.04 -10.59 -15.28
CA THR A 107 -3.48 -10.09 -13.98
C THR A 107 -2.29 -9.90 -13.07
N VAL A 108 -2.21 -8.74 -12.45
CA VAL A 108 -1.30 -8.48 -11.34
C VAL A 108 -2.08 -8.50 -10.02
N ALA A 109 -1.45 -8.93 -8.95
CA ALA A 109 -2.07 -9.06 -7.65
C ALA A 109 -1.14 -8.59 -6.52
N ALA A 110 -1.75 -8.02 -5.48
CA ALA A 110 -1.09 -7.65 -4.24
C ALA A 110 -2.05 -7.94 -3.08
N THR A 111 -1.52 -8.38 -1.94
CA THR A 111 -2.28 -8.49 -0.67
C THR A 111 -2.64 -7.09 -0.19
N ASN A 112 -3.74 -6.96 0.53
CA ASN A 112 -4.25 -5.72 1.12
C ASN A 112 -4.55 -4.59 0.12
N ALA A 113 -4.36 -4.80 -1.18
CA ALA A 113 -4.66 -3.79 -2.20
C ALA A 113 -6.17 -3.72 -2.49
N THR A 114 -6.69 -2.51 -2.56
CA THR A 114 -8.06 -2.21 -3.01
C THR A 114 -8.09 -1.59 -4.40
N SER A 115 -6.94 -1.06 -4.86
CA SER A 115 -6.84 -0.47 -6.19
C SER A 115 -5.42 -0.52 -6.74
N PHE A 116 -5.34 -0.39 -8.07
CA PHE A 116 -4.10 -0.35 -8.84
C PHE A 116 -4.07 0.87 -9.75
N SER A 117 -2.88 1.44 -9.94
CA SER A 117 -2.68 2.52 -10.90
C SER A 117 -1.31 2.41 -11.56
N LYS A 118 -1.16 2.99 -12.75
CA LYS A 118 0.14 3.09 -13.42
C LYS A 118 0.79 4.41 -13.03
N THR A 119 2.00 4.35 -12.45
CA THR A 119 2.75 5.52 -12.01
C THR A 119 3.79 5.98 -13.04
N SER A 120 4.30 5.06 -13.85
CA SER A 120 5.27 5.40 -14.90
C SER A 120 5.25 4.41 -16.06
N GLY A 121 5.94 4.75 -17.14
CA GLY A 121 6.09 3.91 -18.33
C GLY A 121 4.83 3.84 -19.19
N THR A 122 4.83 2.91 -20.15
CA THR A 122 3.74 2.73 -21.13
C THR A 122 3.34 1.29 -21.26
N PHE A 123 2.05 1.03 -21.46
CA PHE A 123 1.56 -0.28 -21.92
C PHE A 123 1.75 -0.42 -23.45
N PRO A 124 1.77 -1.65 -23.98
CA PRO A 124 1.53 -1.87 -25.39
C PRO A 124 0.26 -1.13 -25.84
N GLY A 125 0.24 -0.62 -27.07
CA GLY A 125 -0.92 0.06 -27.63
C GLY A 125 -2.17 -0.84 -27.57
N GLY A 126 -3.33 -0.25 -27.27
CA GLY A 126 -4.60 -0.97 -27.14
C GLY A 126 -4.84 -1.68 -25.80
N LEU A 127 -3.83 -1.74 -24.90
CA LEU A 127 -4.01 -2.31 -23.56
C LEU A 127 -4.34 -1.24 -22.52
N SER A 128 -5.19 -1.61 -21.56
CA SER A 128 -5.56 -0.78 -20.42
C SER A 128 -5.55 -1.59 -19.12
N LEU A 129 -5.33 -0.91 -18.00
CA LEU A 129 -5.40 -1.46 -16.65
C LEU A 129 -6.81 -1.28 -16.08
N ASN A 130 -7.42 -2.36 -15.62
CA ASN A 130 -8.56 -2.27 -14.72
C ASN A 130 -8.04 -1.98 -13.31
N THR A 131 -8.31 -0.80 -12.82
CA THR A 131 -7.76 -0.28 -11.55
C THR A 131 -8.29 -1.00 -10.31
N SER A 132 -9.44 -1.68 -10.39
CA SER A 132 -10.01 -2.41 -9.26
C SER A 132 -9.56 -3.87 -9.20
N THR A 133 -9.27 -4.49 -10.36
CA THR A 133 -8.98 -5.92 -10.43
C THR A 133 -7.52 -6.24 -10.73
N GLY A 134 -6.70 -5.26 -11.13
CA GLY A 134 -5.32 -5.47 -11.56
C GLY A 134 -5.18 -6.16 -12.91
N VAL A 135 -6.26 -6.30 -13.69
CA VAL A 135 -6.23 -6.89 -15.03
C VAL A 135 -5.73 -5.86 -16.03
N ILE A 136 -4.69 -6.22 -16.76
CA ILE A 136 -4.20 -5.47 -17.93
C ILE A 136 -4.69 -6.23 -19.17
N SER A 137 -5.57 -5.62 -19.94
CA SER A 137 -6.19 -6.29 -21.10
C SER A 137 -6.48 -5.34 -22.24
N GLY A 138 -6.69 -5.94 -23.42
CA GLY A 138 -7.03 -5.27 -24.66
C GLY A 138 -6.52 -6.03 -25.88
N THR A 139 -6.78 -5.51 -27.08
CA THR A 139 -6.17 -6.01 -28.31
C THR A 139 -4.98 -5.13 -28.66
N GLU A 140 -3.82 -5.77 -28.71
CA GLU A 140 -2.57 -5.04 -29.02
C GLU A 140 -2.67 -4.37 -30.39
N SER A 141 -2.16 -3.16 -30.49
CA SER A 141 -2.13 -2.37 -31.72
C SER A 141 -0.96 -1.39 -31.75
N GLY A 142 -0.46 -1.12 -32.93
CA GLY A 142 0.53 -0.07 -33.18
C GLY A 142 1.99 -0.46 -32.97
N THR A 143 2.30 -1.64 -32.47
CA THR A 143 3.68 -2.14 -32.40
C THR A 143 4.16 -2.56 -33.77
N THR A 144 5.29 -2.00 -34.26
CA THR A 144 5.83 -2.19 -35.61
C THR A 144 7.15 -2.97 -35.63
N SER A 145 7.69 -3.31 -34.47
CA SER A 145 8.90 -4.15 -34.28
C SER A 145 8.82 -4.84 -32.94
N ASP A 146 9.58 -5.92 -32.74
CA ASP A 146 9.70 -6.57 -31.44
C ASP A 146 10.06 -5.54 -30.36
N THR A 147 9.21 -5.40 -29.38
CA THR A 147 9.32 -4.32 -28.39
C THR A 147 8.97 -4.80 -26.99
N THR A 148 9.81 -4.46 -26.01
CA THR A 148 9.52 -4.64 -24.58
C THR A 148 9.04 -3.32 -23.98
N PHE A 149 7.83 -3.33 -23.50
CA PHE A 149 7.22 -2.20 -22.79
C PHE A 149 7.47 -2.34 -21.29
N SER A 150 8.01 -1.30 -20.68
CA SER A 150 8.28 -1.24 -19.24
C SER A 150 7.35 -0.23 -18.59
N PHE A 151 6.81 -0.58 -17.42
CA PHE A 151 5.93 0.29 -16.65
C PHE A 151 6.00 -0.03 -15.14
N THR A 152 5.63 0.93 -14.32
CA THR A 152 5.51 0.75 -12.88
C THR A 152 4.05 0.85 -12.49
N LEU A 153 3.59 -0.11 -11.69
CA LEU A 153 2.26 -0.09 -11.07
C LEU A 153 2.38 0.19 -9.58
N ARG A 154 1.40 0.87 -9.07
CA ARG A 154 1.15 1.13 -7.65
C ARG A 154 -0.07 0.34 -7.21
N ALA A 155 0.08 -0.44 -6.15
CA ALA A 155 -1.01 -0.99 -5.37
C ALA A 155 -1.32 -0.04 -4.21
N THR A 156 -2.59 0.19 -3.92
CA THR A 156 -3.04 1.08 -2.83
C THR A 156 -4.08 0.34 -2.00
N ASP A 157 -3.96 0.42 -0.67
CA ASP A 157 -4.93 -0.14 0.27
C ASP A 157 -6.10 0.82 0.56
N ALA A 158 -6.98 0.42 1.49
CA ALA A 158 -8.12 1.23 1.92
C ALA A 158 -7.71 2.45 2.77
N GLN A 159 -6.52 2.46 3.35
CA GLN A 159 -5.96 3.51 4.20
C GLN A 159 -5.08 4.51 3.41
N GLY A 160 -4.85 4.23 2.12
CA GLY A 160 -4.01 5.04 1.24
C GLY A 160 -2.53 4.70 1.31
N GLN A 161 -2.13 3.62 1.99
CA GLN A 161 -0.77 3.11 1.94
C GLN A 161 -0.50 2.52 0.55
N THR A 162 0.74 2.58 0.09
CA THR A 162 1.06 2.20 -1.30
C THR A 162 2.32 1.37 -1.40
N ALA A 163 2.35 0.50 -2.42
CA ALA A 163 3.54 -0.22 -2.83
C ALA A 163 3.68 -0.18 -4.36
N ASP A 164 4.88 0.13 -4.83
CA ASP A 164 5.18 0.21 -6.27
C ASP A 164 5.95 -1.02 -6.73
N ARG A 165 5.69 -1.47 -7.97
CA ARG A 165 6.43 -2.55 -8.60
C ARG A 165 6.55 -2.35 -10.11
N ALA A 166 7.76 -2.64 -10.63
CA ALA A 166 8.07 -2.56 -12.05
C ALA A 166 7.75 -3.87 -12.77
N PHE A 167 7.15 -3.76 -13.94
CA PHE A 167 6.77 -4.87 -14.81
C PHE A 167 7.14 -4.59 -16.26
N THR A 168 7.17 -5.66 -17.06
CA THR A 168 7.35 -5.57 -18.50
C THR A 168 6.37 -6.48 -19.25
N ILE A 169 6.00 -6.09 -20.46
CA ILE A 169 5.30 -6.92 -21.44
C ILE A 169 6.08 -6.83 -22.75
N THR A 170 6.39 -7.98 -23.36
CA THR A 170 7.07 -8.02 -24.66
C THR A 170 6.06 -8.35 -25.76
N ILE A 171 6.08 -7.57 -26.84
CA ILE A 171 5.32 -7.83 -28.05
C ILE A 171 6.30 -8.29 -29.12
N ASN A 172 6.05 -9.49 -29.69
CA ASN A 172 6.81 -10.03 -30.76
C ASN A 172 5.94 -9.98 -32.03
N LEU A 173 6.43 -9.33 -33.05
CA LEU A 173 5.85 -9.42 -34.40
C LEU A 173 6.49 -10.66 -35.05
N GLY A 174 5.75 -11.75 -35.19
CA GLY A 174 6.25 -12.92 -35.87
C GLY A 174 6.95 -12.53 -37.19
N ALA A 175 8.02 -13.23 -37.51
CA ALA A 175 8.69 -12.98 -38.76
C ALA A 175 7.65 -12.95 -39.88
N ASN A 176 7.45 -11.79 -40.48
CA ASN A 176 6.63 -11.67 -41.68
C ASN A 176 7.23 -12.64 -42.71
N ASN A 177 6.51 -13.71 -42.99
CA ASN A 177 6.84 -14.59 -44.06
C ASN A 177 6.51 -13.89 -45.41
N SER A 178 7.08 -12.69 -45.59
CA SER A 178 7.00 -11.93 -46.83
C SER A 178 8.11 -12.40 -47.79
N GLY A 179 8.04 -13.66 -48.18
CA GLY A 179 9.05 -14.25 -49.02
C GLY A 179 8.56 -15.43 -49.79
N GLN A 180 7.41 -15.32 -50.42
CA GLN A 180 7.07 -16.19 -51.56
C GLN A 180 6.37 -15.34 -52.62
N PHE A 181 7.17 -14.65 -53.41
CA PHE A 181 6.77 -14.34 -54.78
C PHE A 181 7.42 -15.37 -55.68
N ASN A 182 6.62 -16.30 -56.19
CA ASN A 182 6.90 -17.03 -57.40
C ASN A 182 6.40 -16.22 -58.58
#